data_c79630caf6303509d8a6fb927c38e69e
#
_entry.id   c79630caf6303509d8a6fb927c38e69e
#
_cell.length_a   1.000
_cell.length_b   1.000
_cell.length_c   1.000
_cell.angle_alpha   90.00
_cell.angle_beta   90.00
_cell.angle_gamma   90.00
#
_symmetry.space_group_name_H-M   'P 1'
#
loop_
_entity.id
_entity.type
_entity.pdbx_description
1 polymer ?
#
loop_
_entity_poly.entity_id
_entity_poly.type
_entity_poly.pdbx_seq_one_letter_code
_entity_poly.pdbx_strand_id
1 'polypeptide(L)'
;EGDMISPYIGNKKITEVADHETFETACNGNEFVGFVISTNEGYVCYFVENTYYKQIMREYNATRPCVAIITFDNSDDFSNESDEIYSEVSLNVQSFLQRWANEYNALFKIIGNNRYMIIFKETDVDKLVEQKFPILQEIHGIKAGQHTATVSIGLCRGINSLKDSETNARKALDMALGRGGDQVA
;
A
#
# COMPACT_ATOMS: atom_id res chain seq x y z
N GLU A 1 -12.20 -44.15 -13.14
CA GLU A 1 -12.32 -42.88 -13.92
C GLU A 1 -12.47 -41.65 -13.04
N GLY A 2 -12.90 -41.75 -11.77
CA GLY A 2 -12.98 -40.65 -10.84
C GLY A 2 -11.65 -40.17 -10.24
N ASP A 3 -10.63 -41.01 -10.24
CA ASP A 3 -9.38 -40.75 -9.49
C ASP A 3 -8.41 -39.77 -10.18
N MET A 4 -8.55 -39.54 -11.49
CA MET A 4 -7.61 -38.65 -12.21
C MET A 4 -7.86 -37.17 -12.02
N ILE A 5 -9.08 -36.76 -11.70
CA ILE A 5 -9.42 -35.33 -11.48
C ILE A 5 -9.52 -34.97 -10.00
N SER A 6 -9.63 -35.94 -9.10
CA SER A 6 -9.69 -35.77 -7.65
C SER A 6 -8.59 -34.84 -7.08
N PRO A 7 -7.32 -34.95 -7.53
CA PRO A 7 -6.28 -34.02 -7.05
C PRO A 7 -6.55 -32.56 -7.38
N TYR A 8 -7.34 -32.26 -8.41
CA TYR A 8 -7.62 -30.91 -8.89
C TYR A 8 -8.93 -30.32 -8.34
N ILE A 9 -9.93 -31.17 -8.07
CA ILE A 9 -11.23 -30.71 -7.54
C ILE A 9 -11.39 -30.99 -6.04
N GLY A 10 -10.48 -31.76 -5.43
CA GLY A 10 -10.55 -32.16 -4.03
C GLY A 10 -11.83 -32.98 -3.74
N ASN A 11 -12.52 -32.66 -2.65
CA ASN A 11 -13.76 -33.29 -2.23
C ASN A 11 -15.03 -32.69 -2.89
N LYS A 12 -14.88 -31.75 -3.83
CA LYS A 12 -16.03 -31.12 -4.52
C LYS A 12 -16.59 -32.09 -5.56
N LYS A 13 -17.91 -32.08 -5.72
CA LYS A 13 -18.55 -32.81 -6.80
C LYS A 13 -18.38 -32.05 -8.12
N ILE A 14 -18.20 -32.79 -9.21
CA ILE A 14 -18.04 -32.19 -10.54
C ILE A 14 -19.26 -31.32 -10.92
N THR A 15 -20.45 -31.67 -10.45
CA THR A 15 -21.68 -30.93 -10.65
C THR A 15 -21.67 -29.57 -9.94
N GLU A 16 -20.98 -29.45 -8.79
CA GLU A 16 -20.83 -28.20 -8.07
C GLU A 16 -19.84 -27.26 -8.75
N VAL A 17 -18.89 -27.82 -9.51
CA VAL A 17 -17.86 -27.08 -10.23
C VAL A 17 -18.33 -26.73 -11.65
N ALA A 18 -19.22 -27.55 -12.23
CA ALA A 18 -19.75 -27.36 -13.56
C ALA A 18 -20.72 -26.18 -13.69
N ASP A 19 -21.26 -25.69 -12.57
CA ASP A 19 -22.12 -24.48 -12.54
C ASP A 19 -21.31 -23.18 -12.73
N HIS A 20 -19.98 -23.26 -12.72
CA HIS A 20 -19.09 -22.13 -12.92
C HIS A 20 -18.34 -22.27 -14.25
N GLU A 21 -18.26 -21.21 -15.04
CA GLU A 21 -17.50 -21.20 -16.29
C GLU A 21 -16.02 -21.53 -16.05
N THR A 22 -15.45 -21.08 -14.92
CA THR A 22 -14.07 -21.37 -14.50
C THR A 22 -13.99 -21.48 -12.98
N PHE A 23 -13.02 -22.26 -12.48
CA PHE A 23 -12.70 -22.33 -11.06
C PHE A 23 -11.19 -22.42 -10.84
N GLU A 24 -10.75 -21.90 -9.69
CA GLU A 24 -9.34 -21.97 -9.29
C GLU A 24 -9.09 -23.17 -8.39
N THR A 25 -7.95 -23.81 -8.59
CA THR A 25 -7.52 -24.97 -7.80
C THR A 25 -6.00 -25.02 -7.68
N ALA A 26 -5.52 -25.82 -6.72
CA ALA A 26 -4.09 -26.08 -6.55
C ALA A 26 -3.84 -27.58 -6.43
N CYS A 27 -2.79 -28.06 -7.06
CA CYS A 27 -2.38 -29.47 -7.02
C CYS A 27 -0.85 -29.55 -7.02
N ASN A 28 -0.28 -30.33 -6.09
CA ASN A 28 1.17 -30.55 -5.97
C ASN A 28 2.00 -29.25 -5.92
N GLY A 29 1.46 -28.19 -5.28
CA GLY A 29 2.15 -26.89 -5.18
C GLY A 29 2.00 -25.99 -6.40
N ASN A 30 1.36 -26.45 -7.46
CA ASN A 30 1.03 -25.66 -8.64
C ASN A 30 -0.43 -25.19 -8.60
N GLU A 31 -0.68 -24.02 -9.16
CA GLU A 31 -2.01 -23.41 -9.27
C GLU A 31 -2.57 -23.59 -10.68
N PHE A 32 -3.85 -23.86 -10.77
CA PHE A 32 -4.53 -24.14 -12.03
C PHE A 32 -5.85 -23.37 -12.12
N VAL A 33 -6.24 -23.04 -13.35
CA VAL A 33 -7.62 -22.68 -13.68
C VAL A 33 -8.25 -23.89 -14.34
N GLY A 34 -9.32 -24.39 -13.74
CA GLY A 34 -10.13 -25.49 -14.26
C GLY A 34 -11.31 -24.96 -15.06
N PHE A 35 -11.62 -25.67 -16.12
CA PHE A 35 -12.76 -25.42 -17.00
C PHE A 35 -13.57 -26.70 -17.07
N VAL A 36 -14.89 -26.59 -16.95
CA VAL A 36 -15.81 -27.72 -17.06
C VAL A 36 -16.80 -27.44 -18.17
N ILE A 37 -16.87 -28.36 -19.11
CA ILE A 37 -17.81 -28.29 -20.24
C ILE A 37 -18.78 -29.48 -20.09
N SER A 38 -20.06 -29.18 -20.02
CA SER A 38 -21.13 -30.18 -20.06
C SER A 38 -21.33 -30.68 -21.48
N THR A 39 -21.42 -31.99 -21.64
CA THR A 39 -21.67 -32.66 -22.91
C THR A 39 -22.88 -33.59 -22.76
N ASN A 40 -23.38 -34.11 -23.86
CA ASN A 40 -24.50 -35.09 -23.83
C ASN A 40 -24.14 -36.40 -23.13
N GLU A 41 -22.84 -36.74 -23.01
CA GLU A 41 -22.33 -37.97 -22.42
C GLU A 41 -21.72 -37.77 -21.03
N GLY A 42 -21.68 -36.52 -20.53
CA GLY A 42 -21.07 -36.19 -19.22
C GLY A 42 -20.35 -34.86 -19.22
N TYR A 43 -19.24 -34.79 -18.51
CA TYR A 43 -18.44 -33.56 -18.35
C TYR A 43 -17.03 -33.77 -18.90
N VAL A 44 -16.51 -32.73 -19.58
CA VAL A 44 -15.11 -32.62 -19.95
C VAL A 44 -14.46 -31.56 -19.08
N CYS A 45 -13.39 -31.95 -18.37
CA CYS A 45 -12.63 -31.03 -17.54
C CYS A 45 -11.23 -30.85 -18.14
N TYR A 46 -10.76 -29.62 -18.23
CA TYR A 46 -9.38 -29.36 -18.54
C TYR A 46 -8.81 -28.31 -17.58
N PHE A 47 -7.51 -28.37 -17.33
CA PHE A 47 -6.83 -27.56 -16.36
C PHE A 47 -5.66 -26.86 -17.04
N VAL A 48 -5.60 -25.55 -16.85
CA VAL A 48 -4.50 -24.73 -17.35
C VAL A 48 -3.66 -24.29 -16.15
N GLU A 49 -2.39 -24.65 -16.14
CA GLU A 49 -1.47 -24.21 -15.11
C GLU A 49 -1.25 -22.71 -15.22
N ASN A 50 -1.44 -21.99 -14.11
CA ASN A 50 -1.27 -20.56 -14.03
C ASN A 50 -0.39 -20.12 -12.85
N THR A 51 0.38 -21.04 -12.27
CA THR A 51 1.28 -20.80 -11.13
C THR A 51 2.18 -19.60 -11.38
N TYR A 52 2.88 -19.60 -12.52
CA TYR A 52 3.82 -18.54 -12.87
C TYR A 52 3.13 -17.17 -13.05
N TYR A 53 1.98 -17.15 -13.72
CA TYR A 53 1.19 -15.93 -13.89
C TYR A 53 0.74 -15.36 -12.56
N LYS A 54 0.21 -16.19 -11.67
CA LYS A 54 -0.22 -15.76 -10.33
C LYS A 54 0.94 -15.28 -9.48
N GLN A 55 2.09 -15.93 -9.58
CA GLN A 55 3.30 -15.52 -8.88
C GLN A 55 3.74 -14.12 -9.34
N ILE A 56 3.82 -13.87 -10.65
CA ILE A 56 4.14 -12.54 -11.19
C ILE A 56 3.10 -11.51 -10.75
N MET A 57 1.82 -11.84 -10.78
CA MET A 57 0.77 -10.91 -10.36
C MET A 57 0.85 -10.58 -8.86
N ARG A 58 1.19 -11.56 -8.01
CA ARG A 58 1.44 -11.32 -6.58
C ARG A 58 2.65 -10.38 -6.40
N GLU A 59 3.75 -10.66 -7.09
CA GLU A 59 4.96 -9.84 -7.02
C GLU A 59 4.71 -8.43 -7.55
N TYR A 60 4.04 -8.30 -8.68
CA TYR A 60 3.63 -7.01 -9.24
C TYR A 60 2.78 -6.21 -8.24
N ASN A 61 1.76 -6.82 -7.65
CA ASN A 61 0.89 -6.15 -6.68
C ASN A 61 1.66 -5.78 -5.41
N ALA A 62 2.56 -6.65 -4.93
CA ALA A 62 3.38 -6.42 -3.75
C ALA A 62 4.36 -5.26 -3.90
N THR A 63 4.85 -5.04 -5.11
CA THR A 63 5.86 -4.01 -5.43
C THR A 63 5.27 -2.74 -6.03
N ARG A 64 3.94 -2.64 -6.18
CA ARG A 64 3.28 -1.44 -6.71
C ARG A 64 3.64 -0.20 -5.89
N PRO A 65 3.93 0.93 -6.56
CA PRO A 65 4.27 2.15 -5.87
C PRO A 65 3.04 2.77 -5.18
N CYS A 66 3.20 3.14 -3.91
CA CYS A 66 2.24 3.91 -3.13
C CYS A 66 2.84 5.29 -2.86
N VAL A 67 2.09 6.34 -3.12
CA VAL A 67 2.57 7.72 -2.96
C VAL A 67 2.02 8.30 -1.67
N ALA A 68 2.92 8.76 -0.80
CA ALA A 68 2.60 9.55 0.36
C ALA A 68 3.03 11.01 0.14
N ILE A 69 2.12 11.95 0.32
CA ILE A 69 2.41 13.38 0.38
C ILE A 69 2.27 13.82 1.83
N ILE A 70 3.31 14.47 2.34
CA ILE A 70 3.43 14.81 3.75
C ILE A 70 3.62 16.32 3.87
N THR A 71 2.98 16.94 4.85
CA THR A 71 3.23 18.32 5.23
C THR A 71 3.59 18.42 6.70
N PHE A 72 4.47 19.36 7.03
CA PHE A 72 4.71 19.80 8.40
C PHE A 72 3.64 20.83 8.74
N ASP A 73 2.65 20.44 9.57
CA ASP A 73 1.39 21.17 9.73
C ASP A 73 1.54 22.51 10.42
N ASN A 74 2.21 22.51 11.57
CA ASN A 74 2.31 23.67 12.46
C ASN A 74 3.65 24.38 12.36
N SER A 75 4.23 24.44 11.18
CA SER A 75 5.50 25.11 10.91
C SER A 75 5.47 26.62 11.27
N ASP A 76 4.30 27.26 11.14
CA ASP A 76 4.11 28.66 11.44
C ASP A 76 4.25 28.98 12.93
N ASP A 77 3.89 28.04 13.82
CA ASP A 77 4.06 28.20 15.26
C ASP A 77 5.54 28.42 15.63
N PHE A 78 6.43 27.66 14.97
CA PHE A 78 7.87 27.74 15.18
C PHE A 78 8.49 28.98 14.52
N SER A 79 8.00 29.39 13.34
CA SER A 79 8.48 30.57 12.66
C SER A 79 8.11 31.84 13.41
N ASN A 80 7.00 31.85 14.14
CA ASN A 80 6.60 32.95 14.99
C ASN A 80 7.48 33.09 16.25
N GLU A 81 8.17 32.03 16.69
CA GLU A 81 9.13 32.13 17.81
C GLU A 81 10.48 32.72 17.35
N SER A 82 11.13 32.06 16.38
CA SER A 82 12.33 32.58 15.70
C SER A 82 12.67 31.79 14.44
N ASP A 83 13.36 32.44 13.49
CA ASP A 83 13.84 31.78 12.26
C ASP A 83 14.84 30.65 12.56
N GLU A 84 15.62 30.77 13.63
CA GLU A 84 16.59 29.74 14.06
C GLU A 84 15.87 28.48 14.54
N ILE A 85 14.87 28.65 15.42
CA ILE A 85 14.04 27.54 15.95
C ILE A 85 13.30 26.85 14.79
N TYR A 86 12.66 27.61 13.91
CA TYR A 86 11.99 27.08 12.74
C TYR A 86 12.95 26.24 11.87
N SER A 87 14.14 26.78 11.59
CA SER A 87 15.14 26.08 10.77
C SER A 87 15.59 24.77 11.40
N GLU A 88 15.86 24.78 12.71
CA GLU A 88 16.25 23.57 13.44
C GLU A 88 15.15 22.52 13.45
N VAL A 89 13.91 22.88 13.78
CA VAL A 89 12.77 21.98 13.83
C VAL A 89 12.46 21.43 12.45
N SER A 90 12.46 22.25 11.41
CA SER A 90 12.21 21.84 10.02
C SER A 90 13.26 20.83 9.53
N LEU A 91 14.54 21.04 9.83
CA LEU A 91 15.62 20.09 9.51
C LEU A 91 15.46 18.79 10.29
N ASN A 92 15.04 18.84 11.55
CA ASN A 92 14.77 17.64 12.33
C ASN A 92 13.60 16.83 11.74
N VAL A 93 12.47 17.47 11.42
CA VAL A 93 11.32 16.83 10.75
C VAL A 93 11.76 16.16 9.44
N GLN A 94 12.49 16.89 8.60
CA GLN A 94 13.02 16.35 7.35
C GLN A 94 13.92 15.14 7.59
N SER A 95 14.82 15.19 8.56
CA SER A 95 15.74 14.10 8.88
C SER A 95 15.01 12.86 9.37
N PHE A 96 13.97 13.02 10.18
CA PHE A 96 13.12 11.92 10.64
C PHE A 96 12.38 11.26 9.47
N LEU A 97 11.75 12.06 8.59
CA LEU A 97 11.06 11.56 7.41
C LEU A 97 12.00 10.84 6.43
N GLN A 98 13.20 11.38 6.24
CA GLN A 98 14.21 10.74 5.37
C GLN A 98 14.73 9.43 5.96
N ARG A 99 15.00 9.36 7.27
CA ARG A 99 15.37 8.12 7.96
C ARG A 99 14.26 7.08 7.83
N TRP A 100 13.02 7.48 8.11
CA TRP A 100 11.85 6.62 7.96
C TRP A 100 11.71 6.06 6.53
N ALA A 101 11.84 6.90 5.51
CA ALA A 101 11.85 6.44 4.12
C ALA A 101 12.97 5.42 3.85
N ASN A 102 14.17 5.66 4.37
CA ASN A 102 15.31 4.75 4.20
C ASN A 102 15.09 3.38 4.85
N GLU A 103 14.42 3.30 6.00
CA GLU A 103 14.07 2.04 6.69
C GLU A 103 13.23 1.11 5.81
N TYR A 104 12.39 1.68 4.94
CA TYR A 104 11.56 0.95 3.99
C TYR A 104 12.14 0.89 2.57
N ASN A 105 13.39 1.33 2.35
CA ASN A 105 13.96 1.51 1.01
C ASN A 105 13.04 2.28 0.06
N ALA A 106 12.32 3.26 0.60
CA ALA A 106 11.40 4.12 -0.12
C ALA A 106 12.14 5.34 -0.73
N LEU A 107 11.58 5.89 -1.81
CA LEU A 107 12.10 7.11 -2.41
C LEU A 107 11.60 8.32 -1.63
N PHE A 108 12.52 9.17 -1.19
CA PHE A 108 12.22 10.43 -0.50
C PHE A 108 12.52 11.62 -1.40
N LYS A 109 11.62 12.60 -1.44
CA LYS A 109 11.80 13.84 -2.19
C LYS A 109 11.16 15.03 -1.45
N ILE A 110 11.87 16.13 -1.39
CA ILE A 110 11.33 17.43 -0.97
C ILE A 110 10.63 18.04 -2.19
N ILE A 111 9.35 18.40 -2.07
CA ILE A 111 8.52 18.90 -3.17
C ILE A 111 8.08 20.35 -2.97
N GLY A 112 8.47 20.97 -1.87
CA GLY A 112 8.18 22.37 -1.53
C GLY A 112 8.59 22.70 -0.11
N ASN A 113 8.30 23.91 0.33
CA ASN A 113 8.52 24.31 1.73
C ASN A 113 7.63 23.45 2.63
N ASN A 114 8.25 22.76 3.59
CA ASN A 114 7.55 21.88 4.53
C ASN A 114 6.68 20.79 3.90
N ARG A 115 6.95 20.43 2.63
CA ARG A 115 6.23 19.38 1.89
C ARG A 115 7.18 18.35 1.34
N TYR A 116 6.82 17.10 1.56
CA TYR A 116 7.64 15.94 1.23
C TYR A 116 6.80 14.92 0.47
N MET A 117 7.46 14.16 -0.38
CA MET A 117 6.89 13.00 -1.07
C MET A 117 7.71 11.78 -0.72
N ILE A 118 7.03 10.70 -0.36
CA ILE A 118 7.67 9.40 -0.18
C ILE A 118 6.92 8.38 -1.06
N ILE A 119 7.68 7.52 -1.75
CA ILE A 119 7.11 6.45 -2.55
C ILE A 119 7.53 5.11 -1.94
N PHE A 120 6.55 4.42 -1.35
CA PHE A 120 6.68 3.11 -0.73
C PHE A 120 6.27 2.00 -1.70
N LYS A 121 6.59 0.75 -1.36
CA LYS A 121 5.96 -0.43 -1.95
C LYS A 121 4.65 -0.74 -1.23
N GLU A 122 3.72 -1.37 -1.94
CA GLU A 122 2.42 -1.76 -1.38
C GLU A 122 2.54 -2.58 -0.09
N THR A 123 3.46 -3.57 -0.07
CA THR A 123 3.72 -4.40 1.12
C THR A 123 4.24 -3.63 2.33
N ASP A 124 4.95 -2.53 2.11
CA ASP A 124 5.45 -1.73 3.22
C ASP A 124 4.34 -0.85 3.79
N VAL A 125 3.44 -0.38 2.92
CA VAL A 125 2.24 0.36 3.36
C VAL A 125 1.32 -0.52 4.20
N ASP A 126 1.16 -1.81 3.88
CA ASP A 126 0.39 -2.74 4.73
C ASP A 126 0.93 -2.77 6.16
N LYS A 127 2.25 -2.89 6.32
CA LYS A 127 2.91 -2.84 7.64
C LYS A 127 2.68 -1.50 8.35
N LEU A 128 2.80 -0.39 7.61
CA LEU A 128 2.60 0.96 8.16
C LEU A 128 1.16 1.15 8.67
N VAL A 129 0.17 0.64 7.95
CA VAL A 129 -1.24 0.67 8.36
C VAL A 129 -1.46 -0.15 9.64
N GLU A 130 -0.91 -1.38 9.69
CA GLU A 130 -0.99 -2.23 10.88
C GLU A 130 -0.35 -1.57 12.11
N GLN A 131 0.77 -0.89 11.93
CA GLN A 131 1.51 -0.17 12.98
C GLN A 131 0.92 1.22 13.29
N LYS A 132 -0.10 1.66 12.56
CA LYS A 132 -0.74 2.98 12.71
C LYS A 132 0.24 4.15 12.51
N PHE A 133 1.16 4.02 11.56
CA PHE A 133 2.13 5.05 11.20
C PHE A 133 2.91 5.62 12.39
N PRO A 134 3.87 4.85 12.96
CA PRO A 134 4.64 5.26 14.15
C PRO A 134 5.34 6.61 13.99
N ILE A 135 5.66 7.01 12.76
CA ILE A 135 6.32 8.26 12.42
C ILE A 135 5.61 9.50 13.00
N LEU A 136 4.27 9.46 13.11
CA LEU A 136 3.53 10.56 13.73
C LEU A 136 3.98 10.79 15.18
N GLN A 137 4.12 9.72 15.95
CA GLN A 137 4.56 9.78 17.34
C GLN A 137 6.05 10.14 17.47
N GLU A 138 6.88 9.70 16.53
CA GLU A 138 8.30 10.05 16.52
C GLU A 138 8.48 11.56 16.28
N ILE A 139 7.70 12.14 15.36
CA ILE A 139 7.73 13.58 15.09
C ILE A 139 7.21 14.36 16.27
N HIS A 140 6.24 13.89 17.05
CA HIS A 140 5.83 14.49 18.31
C HIS A 140 6.97 14.55 19.35
N GLY A 141 8.04 13.78 19.20
CA GLY A 141 9.25 13.90 19.98
C GLY A 141 10.04 15.21 19.73
N ILE A 142 9.80 15.88 18.60
CA ILE A 142 10.46 17.13 18.23
C ILE A 142 9.67 18.29 18.87
N LYS A 143 10.32 18.96 19.81
CA LYS A 143 9.71 20.04 20.59
C LYS A 143 10.64 21.26 20.61
N ALA A 144 10.04 22.44 20.53
CA ALA A 144 10.73 23.70 20.80
C ALA A 144 9.76 24.64 21.50
N GLY A 145 10.22 25.28 22.62
CA GLY A 145 9.37 26.06 23.46
C GLY A 145 8.16 25.27 24.00
N GLN A 146 6.97 25.77 23.73
CA GLN A 146 5.70 25.09 24.10
C GLN A 146 5.09 24.30 22.96
N HIS A 147 5.71 24.31 21.76
CA HIS A 147 5.18 23.69 20.57
C HIS A 147 5.78 22.32 20.32
N THR A 148 4.94 21.41 19.81
CA THR A 148 5.30 20.07 19.40
C THR A 148 5.08 19.96 17.90
N ALA A 149 6.07 19.46 17.15
CA ALA A 149 5.94 19.30 15.72
C ALA A 149 4.87 18.25 15.36
N THR A 150 4.05 18.55 14.35
CA THR A 150 3.03 17.64 13.80
C THR A 150 3.12 17.57 12.30
N VAL A 151 2.78 16.39 11.75
CA VAL A 151 2.72 16.18 10.30
C VAL A 151 1.41 15.50 9.91
N SER A 152 0.92 15.89 8.75
CA SER A 152 -0.20 15.19 8.09
C SER A 152 0.29 14.44 6.87
N ILE A 153 -0.28 13.28 6.62
CA ILE A 153 0.09 12.38 5.54
C ILE A 153 -1.16 12.07 4.70
N GLY A 154 -1.10 12.38 3.42
CA GLY A 154 -2.05 11.89 2.43
C GLY A 154 -1.45 10.72 1.67
N LEU A 155 -2.09 9.56 1.73
CA LEU A 155 -1.59 8.32 1.14
C LEU A 155 -2.49 7.87 0.00
N CYS A 156 -1.88 7.51 -1.13
CA CYS A 156 -2.58 6.87 -2.24
C CYS A 156 -1.94 5.53 -2.59
N ARG A 157 -2.77 4.50 -2.71
CA ARG A 157 -2.38 3.12 -3.06
C ARG A 157 -3.30 2.55 -4.12
N GLY A 158 -2.87 1.48 -4.77
CA GLY A 158 -3.72 0.71 -5.69
C GLY A 158 -3.95 1.34 -7.07
N ILE A 159 -3.27 2.44 -7.44
CA ILE A 159 -3.43 3.12 -8.72
C ILE A 159 -2.24 2.82 -9.64
N ASN A 160 -2.52 2.62 -10.94
CA ASN A 160 -1.50 2.24 -11.92
C ASN A 160 -0.67 3.41 -12.46
N SER A 161 -1.09 4.67 -12.21
CA SER A 161 -0.42 5.89 -12.67
C SER A 161 0.17 6.65 -11.50
N LEU A 162 1.48 6.90 -11.50
CA LEU A 162 2.15 7.73 -10.48
C LEU A 162 1.59 9.15 -10.41
N LYS A 163 1.20 9.73 -11.55
CA LYS A 163 0.60 11.06 -11.62
C LYS A 163 -0.76 11.10 -10.91
N ASP A 164 -1.58 10.08 -11.14
CA ASP A 164 -2.90 9.99 -10.50
C ASP A 164 -2.75 9.65 -9.01
N SER A 165 -1.75 8.82 -8.66
CA SER A 165 -1.40 8.53 -7.25
C SER A 165 -0.99 9.79 -6.51
N GLU A 166 -0.13 10.63 -7.11
CA GLU A 166 0.24 11.93 -6.51
C GLU A 166 -0.98 12.83 -6.33
N THR A 167 -1.83 12.93 -7.36
CA THR A 167 -3.04 13.77 -7.31
C THR A 167 -3.99 13.32 -6.20
N ASN A 168 -4.18 12.01 -6.05
CA ASN A 168 -5.06 11.46 -5.01
C ASN A 168 -4.44 11.54 -3.62
N ALA A 169 -3.13 11.36 -3.49
CA ALA A 169 -2.42 11.57 -2.23
C ALA A 169 -2.53 13.03 -1.75
N ARG A 170 -2.49 14.01 -2.66
CA ARG A 170 -2.73 15.42 -2.32
C ARG A 170 -4.15 15.66 -1.81
N LYS A 171 -5.17 15.07 -2.46
CA LYS A 171 -6.56 15.17 -1.99
C LYS A 171 -6.74 14.51 -0.62
N ALA A 172 -6.11 13.36 -0.39
CA ALA A 172 -6.10 12.71 0.91
C ALA A 172 -5.44 13.59 1.98
N LEU A 173 -4.31 14.23 1.66
CA LEU A 173 -3.67 15.20 2.55
C LEU A 173 -4.60 16.37 2.89
N ASP A 174 -5.28 16.94 1.89
CA ASP A 174 -6.25 18.02 2.13
C ASP A 174 -7.38 17.57 3.07
N MET A 175 -7.81 16.30 2.97
CA MET A 175 -8.79 15.71 3.90
C MET A 175 -8.24 15.56 5.32
N ALA A 176 -6.96 15.15 5.48
CA ALA A 176 -6.30 15.08 6.78
C ALA A 176 -6.23 16.46 7.43
N LEU A 177 -5.78 17.45 6.69
CA LEU A 177 -5.69 18.85 7.15
C LEU A 177 -7.07 19.43 7.50
N GLY A 178 -8.09 19.16 6.67
CA GLY A 178 -9.47 19.60 6.93
C GLY A 178 -10.11 19.01 8.20
N ARG A 179 -9.54 17.91 8.72
CA ARG A 179 -9.94 17.27 10.00
C ARG A 179 -9.10 17.73 11.20
N GLY A 180 -8.22 18.69 11.01
CA GLY A 180 -7.37 19.25 12.07
C GLY A 180 -5.89 18.90 11.98
N GLY A 181 -5.48 18.12 10.98
CA GLY A 181 -4.09 17.69 10.80
C GLY A 181 -3.66 16.56 11.75
N ASP A 182 -2.33 16.34 11.82
CA ASP A 182 -1.69 15.34 12.70
C ASP A 182 -2.23 13.90 12.51
N GLN A 183 -2.43 13.52 11.26
CA GLN A 183 -3.04 12.23 10.91
C GLN A 183 -2.70 11.78 9.50
N VAL A 184 -3.09 10.52 9.20
CA VAL A 184 -3.02 9.92 7.87
C VAL A 184 -4.43 9.78 7.28
N ALA A 185 -4.58 10.09 5.99
CA ALA A 185 -5.81 9.91 5.22
C ALA A 185 -5.55 9.20 3.89
#